data_fdb7e44240ef5f4c299f83f178474af6
#
_entry.id   fdb7e44240ef5f4c299f83f178474af6
#
_cell.length_a   1.000
_cell.length_b   1.000
_cell.length_c   1.000
_cell.angle_alpha   90.00
_cell.angle_beta   90.00
_cell.angle_gamma   90.00
#
_symmetry.space_group_name_H-M   'P 1'
#
loop_
_entity.id
_entity.type
_entity.pdbx_description
1 polymer ?
#
loop_
_entity_poly.entity_id
_entity_poly.type
_entity_poly.pdbx_seq_one_letter_code
_entity_poly.pdbx_strand_id
1 'polypeptide(L)'
;MPSPMKAGGTAIAVVALGLALAGCGSDTKSAPSSSASSSNSSKSSSAKSSSAAPSTPAQAGKNETIADYIKESGITETPVKRGEPGTPTLDLPIPAGWEDAGAKTPDYAWGAIVSTDPTMAADPPSIVALMSKLTGDVDPAKILEYAPGELKNLPGFEGGDGNTSTLGGFDAYQIGGSYVKDGAKRMIAQKTVVIPSKGDVFVLQLNADGLEDQMGPLMDATSQIDEKTTITP
;
A
#
# COMPACT_ATOMS: atom_id res chain seq x y z
N MET A 1 5.01 27.53 47.62
CA MET A 1 5.91 26.50 47.11
C MET A 1 5.18 25.78 46.01
N PRO A 2 5.48 26.02 44.74
CA PRO A 2 4.83 25.29 43.62
C PRO A 2 5.65 24.05 43.30
N SER A 3 4.94 22.92 43.16
CA SER A 3 5.50 21.63 42.73
C SER A 3 5.78 21.61 41.23
N PRO A 4 6.82 20.93 40.77
CA PRO A 4 7.15 20.84 39.35
C PRO A 4 6.23 19.84 38.64
N MET A 5 5.62 20.29 37.56
CA MET A 5 4.92 19.44 36.58
C MET A 5 5.96 18.56 35.84
N LYS A 6 5.77 17.25 35.94
CA LYS A 6 6.48 16.28 35.09
C LYS A 6 5.93 16.33 33.67
N ALA A 7 6.78 16.69 32.72
CA ALA A 7 6.51 16.52 31.32
C ALA A 7 6.49 15.02 30.99
N GLY A 8 5.32 14.50 30.68
CA GLY A 8 5.15 13.17 30.14
C GLY A 8 5.47 13.20 28.65
N GLY A 9 6.57 12.59 28.25
CA GLY A 9 6.88 12.39 26.84
C GLY A 9 5.89 11.39 26.23
N THR A 10 5.12 11.83 25.26
CA THR A 10 4.26 10.99 24.47
C THR A 10 5.15 10.27 23.44
N ALA A 11 5.33 8.97 23.61
CA ALA A 11 5.97 8.12 22.63
C ALA A 11 5.04 8.03 21.41
N ILE A 12 5.48 8.55 20.28
CA ILE A 12 4.78 8.46 18.99
C ILE A 12 4.98 7.03 18.51
N ALA A 13 3.91 6.25 18.50
CA ALA A 13 3.89 4.94 17.85
C ALA A 13 3.80 5.15 16.34
N VAL A 14 4.89 4.93 15.65
CA VAL A 14 4.91 4.78 14.20
C VAL A 14 4.15 3.49 13.88
N VAL A 15 2.95 3.60 13.34
CA VAL A 15 2.20 2.44 12.84
C VAL A 15 2.75 2.07 11.47
N ALA A 16 3.90 1.39 11.48
CA ALA A 16 4.29 0.59 10.33
C ALA A 16 3.33 -0.60 10.28
N LEU A 17 2.64 -0.80 9.19
CA LEU A 17 1.84 -2.00 8.92
C LEU A 17 2.80 -3.20 8.78
N GLY A 18 3.35 -3.64 9.90
CA GLY A 18 4.16 -4.84 10.01
C GLY A 18 3.27 -6.04 10.25
N LEU A 19 2.97 -6.82 9.21
CA LEU A 19 2.42 -8.16 9.34
C LEU A 19 3.48 -9.07 9.98
N ALA A 20 3.34 -9.35 11.28
CA ALA A 20 4.13 -10.36 11.95
C ALA A 20 3.65 -11.75 11.55
N LEU A 21 4.40 -12.43 10.68
CA LEU A 21 4.27 -13.86 10.41
C LEU A 21 5.01 -14.62 11.52
N ALA A 22 4.26 -15.21 12.44
CA ALA A 22 4.77 -16.23 13.35
C ALA A 22 4.81 -17.57 12.60
N GLY A 23 5.98 -17.93 12.07
CA GLY A 23 6.24 -19.27 11.53
C GLY A 23 6.67 -20.22 12.64
N CYS A 24 5.88 -21.27 12.92
CA CYS A 24 6.32 -22.43 13.69
C CYS A 24 6.98 -23.43 12.76
N GLY A 25 8.25 -23.71 13.00
CA GLY A 25 8.99 -24.78 12.35
C GLY A 25 8.65 -26.15 12.97
N SER A 26 8.73 -27.18 12.15
CA SER A 26 8.86 -28.57 12.62
C SER A 26 9.89 -29.28 11.77
N ASP A 27 11.02 -29.59 12.40
CA ASP A 27 12.06 -30.48 11.89
C ASP A 27 11.56 -31.90 11.75
N THR A 28 11.89 -32.57 10.63
CA THR A 28 12.04 -34.03 10.64
C THR A 28 13.19 -34.41 9.70
N LYS A 29 14.26 -34.95 10.32
CA LYS A 29 15.40 -35.62 9.71
C LYS A 29 14.97 -37.00 9.12
N SER A 30 15.49 -37.34 7.97
CA SER A 30 16.07 -38.69 7.74
C SER A 30 16.77 -38.76 6.37
N ALA A 31 18.06 -39.08 6.38
CA ALA A 31 18.86 -39.58 5.26
C ALA A 31 19.12 -41.08 5.52
N PRO A 32 19.94 -41.82 4.73
CA PRO A 32 20.14 -41.90 3.27
C PRO A 32 20.04 -43.35 2.75
N SER A 33 20.08 -43.63 1.46
CA SER A 33 20.74 -44.81 0.92
C SER A 33 21.03 -44.76 -0.59
N SER A 34 22.21 -45.19 -0.86
CA SER A 34 23.00 -45.33 -2.07
C SER A 34 22.59 -46.47 -3.00
N SER A 35 22.94 -46.34 -4.28
CA SER A 35 23.75 -47.25 -5.19
C SER A 35 23.40 -46.97 -6.64
N ALA A 36 24.33 -46.54 -7.45
CA ALA A 36 25.42 -47.15 -8.19
C ALA A 36 25.04 -47.84 -9.54
N SER A 37 25.77 -47.41 -10.58
CA SER A 37 26.19 -48.07 -11.83
C SER A 37 25.18 -48.22 -12.97
N SER A 38 25.47 -47.97 -14.23
CA SER A 38 26.68 -47.98 -15.07
C SER A 38 26.38 -47.45 -16.48
N SER A 39 27.36 -46.75 -17.05
CA SER A 39 27.81 -46.67 -18.45
C SER A 39 26.91 -47.12 -19.61
N ASN A 40 26.75 -46.28 -20.65
CA ASN A 40 27.43 -46.49 -21.93
C ASN A 40 27.41 -45.25 -22.86
N SER A 41 28.49 -45.10 -23.56
CA SER A 41 28.82 -44.06 -24.53
C SER A 41 28.06 -44.21 -25.85
N SER A 42 27.63 -43.11 -26.47
CA SER A 42 27.73 -42.95 -27.93
C SER A 42 27.73 -41.46 -28.28
N LYS A 43 28.79 -41.05 -28.98
CA LYS A 43 28.99 -39.77 -29.64
C LYS A 43 28.00 -39.59 -30.77
N SER A 44 27.35 -38.43 -30.88
CA SER A 44 27.16 -37.78 -32.18
C SER A 44 26.98 -36.30 -31.99
N SER A 45 27.59 -35.57 -32.89
CA SER A 45 27.90 -34.15 -32.93
C SER A 45 26.71 -33.25 -33.30
N SER A 46 26.79 -32.01 -32.82
CA SER A 46 26.35 -30.74 -33.46
C SER A 46 24.86 -30.37 -33.42
N ALA A 47 24.52 -29.46 -32.49
CA ALA A 47 23.90 -28.18 -32.86
C ALA A 47 23.88 -27.29 -31.60
N LYS A 48 24.51 -26.13 -31.71
CA LYS A 48 24.60 -25.11 -30.71
C LYS A 48 23.23 -24.38 -30.63
N SER A 49 22.37 -24.83 -29.76
CA SER A 49 21.16 -24.09 -29.38
C SER A 49 21.42 -23.51 -28.00
N SER A 50 21.56 -22.20 -27.94
CA SER A 50 21.64 -21.46 -26.68
C SER A 50 20.30 -21.58 -25.97
N SER A 51 20.16 -22.59 -25.13
CA SER A 51 19.09 -22.64 -24.15
C SER A 51 19.46 -21.66 -23.04
N ALA A 52 18.80 -20.51 -23.05
CA ALA A 52 18.80 -19.63 -21.89
C ALA A 52 18.27 -20.43 -20.69
N ALA A 53 19.12 -20.58 -19.69
CA ALA A 53 18.67 -21.09 -18.39
C ALA A 53 17.51 -20.23 -17.89
N PRO A 54 16.49 -20.80 -17.25
CA PRO A 54 15.47 -20.00 -16.57
C PRO A 54 16.18 -19.16 -15.51
N SER A 55 16.23 -17.85 -15.72
CA SER A 55 16.69 -16.90 -14.73
C SER A 55 15.75 -17.06 -13.53
N THR A 56 16.27 -17.57 -12.42
CA THR A 56 15.62 -17.43 -11.11
C THR A 56 15.28 -15.94 -10.97
N PRO A 57 14.03 -15.56 -10.65
CA PRO A 57 13.72 -14.17 -10.38
C PRO A 57 14.68 -13.68 -9.30
N ALA A 58 15.51 -12.71 -9.64
CA ALA A 58 16.28 -12.00 -8.63
C ALA A 58 15.26 -11.55 -7.58
N GLN A 59 15.49 -11.90 -6.32
CA GLN A 59 14.75 -11.37 -5.20
C GLN A 59 14.98 -9.86 -5.25
N ALA A 60 14.01 -9.13 -5.82
CA ALA A 60 14.05 -7.67 -5.88
C ALA A 60 14.21 -7.20 -4.44
N GLY A 61 15.23 -6.37 -4.19
CA GLY A 61 15.36 -5.72 -2.89
C GLY A 61 14.06 -4.98 -2.56
N LYS A 62 13.78 -4.83 -1.26
CA LYS A 62 12.62 -4.06 -0.79
C LYS A 62 12.61 -2.68 -1.50
N ASN A 63 11.48 -2.31 -2.11
CA ASN A 63 11.33 -0.97 -2.68
C ASN A 63 11.28 0.06 -1.54
N GLU A 64 11.93 1.20 -1.72
CA GLU A 64 11.82 2.32 -0.80
C GLU A 64 10.38 2.84 -0.76
N THR A 65 9.93 3.23 0.42
CA THR A 65 8.56 3.69 0.68
C THR A 65 8.55 5.12 1.17
N ILE A 66 7.39 5.76 1.17
CA ILE A 66 7.20 7.09 1.79
C ILE A 66 7.63 7.05 3.27
N ALA A 67 7.34 5.96 3.99
CA ALA A 67 7.74 5.81 5.39
C ALA A 67 9.27 5.71 5.57
N ASP A 68 9.97 5.07 4.64
CA ASP A 68 11.43 5.03 4.64
C ASP A 68 12.00 6.44 4.41
N TYR A 69 11.49 7.20 3.43
CA TYR A 69 11.87 8.58 3.17
C TYR A 69 11.63 9.50 4.39
N ILE A 70 10.45 9.45 4.99
CA ILE A 70 10.09 10.23 6.18
C ILE A 70 11.11 9.98 7.31
N LYS A 71 11.42 8.72 7.56
CA LYS A 71 12.36 8.30 8.59
C LYS A 71 13.78 8.77 8.31
N GLU A 72 14.28 8.60 7.08
CA GLU A 72 15.65 8.94 6.69
C GLU A 72 15.88 10.45 6.65
N SER A 73 14.87 11.22 6.27
CA SER A 73 14.92 12.67 6.21
C SER A 73 14.61 13.36 7.56
N GLY A 74 14.30 12.60 8.61
CA GLY A 74 13.95 13.16 9.91
C GLY A 74 12.65 13.98 9.91
N ILE A 75 11.76 13.70 8.99
CA ILE A 75 10.44 14.32 8.87
C ILE A 75 9.54 13.80 9.98
N THR A 76 8.72 14.68 10.56
CA THR A 76 7.70 14.28 11.53
C THR A 76 6.38 14.09 10.81
N GLU A 77 5.80 12.88 10.95
CA GLU A 77 4.48 12.55 10.46
C GLU A 77 3.45 12.59 11.58
N THR A 78 2.32 13.25 11.34
CA THR A 78 1.19 13.31 12.26
C THR A 78 -0.08 12.90 11.53
N PRO A 79 -0.76 11.81 11.94
CA PRO A 79 -2.05 11.43 11.37
C PRO A 79 -3.09 12.53 11.54
N VAL A 80 -3.90 12.75 10.51
CA VAL A 80 -4.96 13.76 10.47
C VAL A 80 -6.32 13.08 10.45
N LYS A 81 -7.24 13.55 11.27
CA LYS A 81 -8.63 13.07 11.32
C LYS A 81 -9.56 13.97 10.53
N ARG A 82 -10.71 13.42 10.12
CA ARG A 82 -11.76 14.17 9.43
C ARG A 82 -12.24 15.34 10.30
N GLY A 83 -12.24 16.54 9.73
CA GLY A 83 -12.69 17.76 10.41
C GLY A 83 -11.72 18.34 11.43
N GLU A 84 -10.47 17.90 11.48
CA GLU A 84 -9.45 18.46 12.34
C GLU A 84 -9.12 19.90 11.94
N PRO A 85 -9.14 20.87 12.88
CA PRO A 85 -8.87 22.27 12.55
C PRO A 85 -7.47 22.50 12.00
N GLY A 86 -7.36 23.36 10.98
CA GLY A 86 -6.07 23.72 10.38
C GLY A 86 -5.53 22.70 9.38
N THR A 87 -6.34 21.72 9.00
CA THR A 87 -6.03 20.74 7.96
C THR A 87 -6.82 21.04 6.68
N PRO A 88 -6.38 20.54 5.51
CA PRO A 88 -7.15 20.66 4.27
C PRO A 88 -8.56 20.08 4.42
N THR A 89 -9.53 20.76 3.80
CA THR A 89 -10.89 20.25 3.72
C THR A 89 -11.00 19.34 2.49
N LEU A 90 -11.41 18.09 2.73
CA LEU A 90 -11.64 17.10 1.66
C LEU A 90 -13.15 16.88 1.52
N ASP A 91 -13.66 17.06 0.31
CA ASP A 91 -14.98 16.57 -0.09
C ASP A 91 -14.77 15.34 -0.98
N LEU A 92 -14.76 14.18 -0.33
CA LEU A 92 -14.66 12.88 -0.98
C LEU A 92 -16.08 12.34 -1.18
N PRO A 93 -16.54 12.17 -2.43
CA PRO A 93 -17.87 11.67 -2.69
C PRO A 93 -18.01 10.21 -2.25
N ILE A 94 -19.21 9.83 -1.84
CA ILE A 94 -19.59 8.42 -1.67
C ILE A 94 -20.26 7.97 -2.97
N PRO A 95 -19.66 7.07 -3.76
CA PRO A 95 -20.24 6.59 -5.00
C PRO A 95 -21.56 5.85 -4.80
N ALA A 96 -22.39 5.79 -5.85
CA ALA A 96 -23.63 5.00 -5.80
C ALA A 96 -23.30 3.51 -5.53
N GLY A 97 -24.03 2.89 -4.61
CA GLY A 97 -23.79 1.51 -4.15
C GLY A 97 -22.67 1.38 -3.10
N TRP A 98 -22.25 2.50 -2.52
CA TRP A 98 -21.29 2.55 -1.41
C TRP A 98 -21.86 3.33 -0.24
N GLU A 99 -21.34 3.08 0.95
CA GLU A 99 -21.70 3.80 2.17
C GLU A 99 -20.46 4.09 3.04
N ASP A 100 -20.58 5.07 3.94
CA ASP A 100 -19.57 5.31 4.97
C ASP A 100 -19.45 4.07 5.87
N ALA A 101 -18.22 3.59 6.08
CA ALA A 101 -17.98 2.40 6.88
C ALA A 101 -18.33 2.58 8.37
N GLY A 102 -18.57 3.82 8.81
CA GLY A 102 -18.99 4.16 10.17
C GLY A 102 -18.03 3.59 11.22
N ALA A 103 -18.58 2.82 12.16
CA ALA A 103 -17.78 2.19 13.22
C ALA A 103 -16.76 1.13 12.74
N LYS A 104 -16.81 0.72 11.48
CA LYS A 104 -15.83 -0.19 10.87
C LYS A 104 -14.63 0.56 10.28
N THR A 105 -14.68 1.90 10.24
CA THR A 105 -13.53 2.70 9.80
C THR A 105 -12.36 2.47 10.75
N PRO A 106 -11.16 2.12 10.24
CA PRO A 106 -9.98 1.95 11.10
C PRO A 106 -9.67 3.21 11.91
N ASP A 107 -9.28 3.06 13.17
CA ASP A 107 -9.01 4.19 14.07
C ASP A 107 -7.92 5.14 13.55
N TYR A 108 -7.01 4.64 12.71
CA TYR A 108 -5.95 5.44 12.10
C TYR A 108 -6.38 6.14 10.81
N ALA A 109 -7.52 5.77 10.22
CA ALA A 109 -7.98 6.33 8.95
C ALA A 109 -8.61 7.73 9.13
N TRP A 110 -8.54 8.51 8.07
CA TRP A 110 -9.31 9.74 7.90
C TRP A 110 -10.78 9.44 7.63
N GLY A 111 -11.04 8.36 6.87
CA GLY A 111 -12.36 7.85 6.55
C GLY A 111 -12.28 6.55 5.77
N ALA A 112 -13.41 5.86 5.66
CA ALA A 112 -13.54 4.67 4.83
C ALA A 112 -14.94 4.55 4.27
N ILE A 113 -15.07 3.96 3.09
CA ILE A 113 -16.33 3.56 2.48
C ILE A 113 -16.30 2.09 2.12
N VAL A 114 -17.45 1.45 2.08
CA VAL A 114 -17.61 0.02 1.80
C VAL A 114 -18.78 -0.17 0.83
N SER A 115 -18.67 -1.15 -0.04
CA SER A 115 -19.78 -1.51 -0.96
C SER A 115 -20.99 -2.04 -0.20
N THR A 116 -22.19 -1.66 -0.66
CA THR A 116 -23.48 -2.12 -0.13
C THR A 116 -24.09 -3.24 -0.97
N ASP A 117 -23.37 -3.74 -1.99
CA ASP A 117 -23.87 -4.82 -2.83
C ASP A 117 -24.01 -6.11 -2.02
N PRO A 118 -25.23 -6.66 -1.89
CA PRO A 118 -25.47 -7.86 -1.09
C PRO A 118 -24.75 -9.11 -1.61
N THR A 119 -24.39 -9.15 -2.88
CA THR A 119 -23.64 -10.26 -3.47
C THR A 119 -22.19 -10.32 -3.00
N MET A 120 -21.66 -9.18 -2.53
CA MET A 120 -20.30 -9.03 -2.01
C MET A 120 -20.26 -8.90 -0.46
N ALA A 121 -21.37 -9.13 0.22
CA ALA A 121 -21.49 -8.88 1.67
C ALA A 121 -20.56 -9.74 2.56
N ALA A 122 -20.05 -10.86 2.05
CA ALA A 122 -19.14 -11.74 2.79
C ALA A 122 -17.71 -11.12 2.94
N ASP A 123 -17.24 -10.44 1.91
CA ASP A 123 -15.96 -9.69 1.90
C ASP A 123 -16.15 -8.46 0.98
N PRO A 124 -16.83 -7.42 1.46
CA PRO A 124 -17.19 -6.28 0.63
C PRO A 124 -15.94 -5.46 0.30
N PRO A 125 -15.78 -5.02 -0.97
CA PRO A 125 -14.69 -4.14 -1.33
C PRO A 125 -14.79 -2.82 -0.58
N SER A 126 -13.65 -2.23 -0.27
CA SER A 126 -13.54 -1.00 0.53
C SER A 126 -12.56 -0.01 -0.04
N ILE A 127 -12.76 1.27 0.27
CA ILE A 127 -11.81 2.35 -0.01
C ILE A 127 -11.53 3.07 1.30
N VAL A 128 -10.25 3.05 1.72
CA VAL A 128 -9.79 3.69 2.95
C VAL A 128 -8.98 4.92 2.61
N ALA A 129 -9.35 6.06 3.17
CA ALA A 129 -8.61 7.31 3.08
C ALA A 129 -7.72 7.47 4.33
N LEU A 130 -6.43 7.66 4.11
CA LEU A 130 -5.45 8.02 5.12
C LEU A 130 -4.99 9.44 4.85
N MET A 131 -4.78 10.24 5.89
CA MET A 131 -4.24 11.57 5.75
C MET A 131 -3.21 11.83 6.84
N SER A 132 -2.06 12.35 6.43
CA SER A 132 -0.98 12.73 7.33
C SER A 132 -0.50 14.14 7.04
N LYS A 133 -0.14 14.86 8.10
CA LYS A 133 0.62 16.11 8.03
C LYS A 133 2.10 15.77 8.18
N LEU A 134 2.92 16.26 7.25
CA LEU A 134 4.37 16.14 7.30
C LEU A 134 4.99 17.48 7.68
N THR A 135 5.87 17.45 8.68
CA THR A 135 6.56 18.65 9.19
C THR A 135 8.07 18.42 9.14
N GLY A 136 8.80 19.37 8.58
CA GLY A 136 10.24 19.29 8.38
C GLY A 136 10.63 19.74 6.96
N ASP A 137 11.81 19.31 6.51
CA ASP A 137 12.26 19.57 5.12
C ASP A 137 11.67 18.52 4.18
N VAL A 138 10.41 18.75 3.79
CA VAL A 138 9.62 17.81 2.98
C VAL A 138 9.73 18.19 1.51
N ASP A 139 10.27 17.29 0.70
CA ASP A 139 10.23 17.38 -0.75
C ASP A 139 8.99 16.67 -1.31
N PRO A 140 7.98 17.42 -1.84
CA PRO A 140 6.79 16.84 -2.45
C PRO A 140 7.07 15.84 -3.57
N ALA A 141 8.13 16.06 -4.37
CA ALA A 141 8.48 15.17 -5.47
C ALA A 141 8.94 13.80 -4.95
N LYS A 142 9.62 13.76 -3.81
CA LYS A 142 10.06 12.51 -3.15
C LYS A 142 8.87 11.69 -2.65
N ILE A 143 7.83 12.34 -2.14
CA ILE A 143 6.61 11.62 -1.74
C ILE A 143 6.01 10.86 -2.94
N LEU A 144 5.92 11.51 -4.10
CA LEU A 144 5.38 10.87 -5.32
C LEU A 144 6.34 9.81 -5.88
N GLU A 145 7.65 10.01 -5.78
CA GLU A 145 8.67 9.05 -6.22
C GLU A 145 8.57 7.74 -5.43
N TYR A 146 8.37 7.81 -4.11
CA TYR A 146 8.30 6.64 -3.23
C TYR A 146 6.89 6.05 -3.05
N ALA A 147 5.86 6.72 -3.58
CA ALA A 147 4.47 6.26 -3.49
C ALA A 147 4.25 4.79 -3.96
N PRO A 148 4.87 4.30 -5.05
CA PRO A 148 4.64 2.93 -5.48
C PRO A 148 5.27 1.87 -4.57
N GLY A 149 6.21 2.24 -3.71
CA GLY A 149 7.01 1.31 -2.92
C GLY A 149 6.19 0.43 -1.98
N GLU A 150 5.14 0.98 -1.38
CA GLU A 150 4.28 0.24 -0.46
C GLU A 150 3.58 -0.93 -1.14
N LEU A 151 2.95 -0.69 -2.30
CA LEU A 151 2.24 -1.73 -3.04
C LEU A 151 3.22 -2.75 -3.64
N LYS A 152 4.34 -2.28 -4.20
CA LYS A 152 5.37 -3.16 -4.77
C LYS A 152 6.00 -4.10 -3.74
N ASN A 153 5.91 -3.79 -2.45
CA ASN A 153 6.39 -4.63 -1.35
C ASN A 153 5.34 -5.61 -0.82
N LEU A 154 4.09 -5.55 -1.30
CA LEU A 154 3.05 -6.51 -0.90
C LEU A 154 3.39 -7.94 -1.36
N PRO A 155 3.04 -8.97 -0.58
CA PRO A 155 3.28 -10.35 -0.96
C PRO A 155 2.63 -10.70 -2.30
N GLY A 156 3.44 -11.18 -3.27
CA GLY A 156 2.93 -11.57 -4.58
C GLY A 156 2.32 -10.43 -5.38
N PHE A 157 2.77 -9.19 -5.18
CA PHE A 157 2.28 -8.07 -5.96
C PHE A 157 2.57 -8.26 -7.46
N GLU A 158 1.52 -8.18 -8.25
CA GLU A 158 1.54 -8.22 -9.71
C GLU A 158 0.82 -6.97 -10.23
N GLY A 159 1.57 -5.98 -10.68
CA GLY A 159 1.03 -4.71 -11.18
C GLY A 159 2.06 -3.98 -12.04
N GLY A 160 1.61 -2.88 -12.66
CA GLY A 160 2.50 -1.98 -13.40
C GLY A 160 3.30 -1.05 -12.47
N ASP A 161 4.09 -0.17 -13.09
CA ASP A 161 4.84 0.83 -12.31
C ASP A 161 3.95 1.92 -11.73
N GLY A 162 2.74 2.08 -12.24
CA GLY A 162 1.87 3.19 -11.92
C GLY A 162 2.15 4.42 -12.79
N ASN A 163 1.51 5.52 -12.47
CA ASN A 163 1.68 6.77 -13.22
C ASN A 163 1.33 8.00 -12.39
N THR A 164 1.86 9.13 -12.79
CA THR A 164 1.46 10.44 -12.28
C THR A 164 0.03 10.76 -12.69
N SER A 165 -0.71 11.42 -11.82
CA SER A 165 -2.10 11.85 -12.02
C SER A 165 -2.39 13.10 -11.19
N THR A 166 -3.65 13.47 -11.05
CA THR A 166 -4.09 14.54 -10.15
C THR A 166 -5.34 14.11 -9.38
N LEU A 167 -5.60 14.75 -8.24
CA LEU A 167 -6.87 14.67 -7.52
C LEU A 167 -7.21 16.02 -6.91
N GLY A 168 -8.40 16.54 -7.18
CA GLY A 168 -8.83 17.84 -6.65
C GLY A 168 -7.89 19.00 -7.01
N GLY A 169 -7.15 18.89 -8.13
CA GLY A 169 -6.18 19.89 -8.60
C GLY A 169 -4.77 19.76 -8.03
N PHE A 170 -4.50 18.74 -7.21
CA PHE A 170 -3.18 18.47 -6.62
C PHE A 170 -2.47 17.31 -7.32
N ASP A 171 -1.13 17.38 -7.33
CA ASP A 171 -0.31 16.32 -7.91
C ASP A 171 -0.50 15.01 -7.14
N ALA A 172 -0.60 13.93 -7.90
CA ALA A 172 -0.81 12.60 -7.37
C ALA A 172 -0.01 11.55 -8.13
N TYR A 173 0.18 10.41 -7.48
CA TYR A 173 0.68 9.19 -8.09
C TYR A 173 -0.30 8.06 -7.84
N GLN A 174 -0.60 7.28 -8.87
CA GLN A 174 -1.50 6.13 -8.76
C GLN A 174 -0.83 4.86 -9.23
N ILE A 175 -1.09 3.78 -8.50
CA ILE A 175 -0.60 2.43 -8.81
C ILE A 175 -1.67 1.43 -8.41
N GLY A 176 -1.76 0.33 -9.15
CA GLY A 176 -2.66 -0.76 -8.83
C GLY A 176 -2.16 -2.09 -9.39
N GLY A 177 -2.72 -3.15 -8.85
CA GLY A 177 -2.37 -4.51 -9.23
C GLY A 177 -3.14 -5.53 -8.40
N SER A 178 -2.67 -6.75 -8.42
CA SER A 178 -3.13 -7.80 -7.53
C SER A 178 -2.04 -8.17 -6.53
N TYR A 179 -2.43 -8.74 -5.40
CA TYR A 179 -1.52 -9.25 -4.36
C TYR A 179 -2.16 -10.44 -3.64
N VAL A 180 -1.40 -11.11 -2.79
CA VAL A 180 -1.89 -12.26 -2.03
C VAL A 180 -2.01 -11.88 -0.55
N LYS A 181 -3.21 -12.06 0.01
CA LYS A 181 -3.50 -11.90 1.43
C LYS A 181 -4.28 -13.11 1.93
N ASP A 182 -3.78 -13.75 2.99
CA ASP A 182 -4.40 -14.92 3.61
C ASP A 182 -4.70 -16.05 2.62
N GLY A 183 -3.84 -16.19 1.59
CA GLY A 183 -3.98 -17.18 0.52
C GLY A 183 -5.00 -16.83 -0.57
N ALA A 184 -5.67 -15.69 -0.48
CA ALA A 184 -6.58 -15.19 -1.51
C ALA A 184 -5.88 -14.13 -2.38
N LYS A 185 -6.16 -14.15 -3.69
CA LYS A 185 -5.75 -13.10 -4.62
C LYS A 185 -6.73 -11.93 -4.51
N ARG A 186 -6.19 -10.75 -4.27
CA ARG A 186 -6.95 -9.51 -4.10
C ARG A 186 -6.48 -8.44 -5.09
N MET A 187 -7.36 -7.53 -5.39
CA MET A 187 -7.06 -6.31 -6.14
C MET A 187 -6.78 -5.18 -5.17
N ILE A 188 -5.76 -4.41 -5.46
CA ILE A 188 -5.37 -3.22 -4.70
C ILE A 188 -5.09 -2.06 -5.65
N ALA A 189 -5.57 -0.88 -5.33
CA ALA A 189 -5.16 0.36 -5.98
C ALA A 189 -4.90 1.43 -4.92
N GLN A 190 -3.86 2.21 -5.13
CA GLN A 190 -3.51 3.33 -4.27
C GLN A 190 -3.34 4.60 -5.09
N LYS A 191 -3.91 5.69 -4.61
CA LYS A 191 -3.63 7.04 -5.09
C LYS A 191 -3.05 7.86 -3.95
N THR A 192 -1.83 8.34 -4.11
CA THR A 192 -1.13 9.22 -3.16
C THR A 192 -1.16 10.63 -3.71
N VAL A 193 -1.67 11.57 -2.93
CA VAL A 193 -1.86 12.98 -3.30
C VAL A 193 -1.05 13.86 -2.37
N VAL A 194 -0.30 14.81 -2.91
CA VAL A 194 0.49 15.76 -2.13
C VAL A 194 -0.21 17.11 -2.10
N ILE A 195 -0.52 17.61 -0.91
CA ILE A 195 -1.32 18.82 -0.70
C ILE A 195 -0.49 19.85 0.10
N PRO A 196 0.22 20.76 -0.54
CA PRO A 196 0.87 21.88 0.16
C PRO A 196 -0.20 22.82 0.76
N SER A 197 -0.08 23.14 2.04
CA SER A 197 -1.01 24.03 2.73
C SER A 197 -0.29 24.81 3.84
N LYS A 198 -0.30 26.15 3.76
CA LYS A 198 0.18 27.07 4.82
C LYS A 198 1.60 26.80 5.34
N GLY A 199 2.48 26.28 4.48
CA GLY A 199 3.87 25.96 4.83
C GLY A 199 4.09 24.53 5.33
N ASP A 200 3.03 23.76 5.49
CA ASP A 200 3.06 22.31 5.75
C ASP A 200 2.78 21.52 4.46
N VAL A 201 3.11 20.25 4.45
CA VAL A 201 2.75 19.31 3.39
C VAL A 201 1.84 18.25 3.98
N PHE A 202 0.67 18.05 3.36
CA PHE A 202 -0.22 16.95 3.71
C PHE A 202 -0.16 15.89 2.62
N VAL A 203 -0.27 14.64 3.04
CA VAL A 203 -0.33 13.48 2.14
C VAL A 203 -1.65 12.77 2.36
N LEU A 204 -2.45 12.66 1.30
CA LEU A 204 -3.66 11.86 1.27
C LEU A 204 -3.39 10.58 0.49
N GLN A 205 -3.68 9.43 1.08
CA GLN A 205 -3.66 8.15 0.39
C GLN A 205 -5.07 7.55 0.34
N LEU A 206 -5.54 7.24 -0.86
CA LEU A 206 -6.77 6.49 -1.09
C LEU A 206 -6.39 5.06 -1.46
N ASN A 207 -6.80 4.11 -0.64
CA ASN A 207 -6.47 2.69 -0.79
C ASN A 207 -7.76 1.91 -1.07
N ALA A 208 -7.92 1.42 -2.29
CA ALA A 208 -9.04 0.59 -2.72
C ALA A 208 -8.62 -0.88 -2.70
N ASP A 209 -9.37 -1.73 -1.99
CA ASP A 209 -9.07 -3.15 -1.82
C ASP A 209 -10.33 -4.00 -1.98
N GLY A 210 -10.20 -5.16 -2.62
CA GLY A 210 -11.27 -6.11 -2.81
C GLY A 210 -10.79 -7.42 -3.42
N LEU A 211 -11.68 -8.39 -3.58
CA LEU A 211 -11.39 -9.63 -4.29
C LEU A 211 -11.20 -9.38 -5.79
N GLU A 212 -10.57 -10.31 -6.50
CA GLU A 212 -10.25 -10.18 -7.93
C GLU A 212 -11.51 -9.97 -8.79
N ASP A 213 -12.61 -10.63 -8.46
CA ASP A 213 -13.90 -10.51 -9.15
C ASP A 213 -14.66 -9.21 -8.82
N GLN A 214 -14.19 -8.44 -7.83
CA GLN A 214 -14.74 -7.14 -7.43
C GLN A 214 -14.03 -5.96 -8.10
N MET A 215 -13.10 -6.21 -9.02
CA MET A 215 -12.34 -5.15 -9.72
C MET A 215 -13.24 -4.12 -10.41
N GLY A 216 -14.33 -4.57 -11.07
CA GLY A 216 -15.26 -3.67 -11.75
C GLY A 216 -15.86 -2.61 -10.82
N PRO A 217 -16.56 -3.00 -9.75
CA PRO A 217 -17.09 -2.06 -8.76
C PRO A 217 -16.03 -1.14 -8.13
N LEU A 218 -14.81 -1.62 -7.89
CA LEU A 218 -13.72 -0.80 -7.37
C LEU A 218 -13.27 0.27 -8.38
N MET A 219 -13.12 -0.09 -9.66
CA MET A 219 -12.76 0.84 -10.71
C MET A 219 -13.83 1.92 -10.93
N ASP A 220 -15.10 1.54 -10.92
CA ASP A 220 -16.21 2.48 -11.04
C ASP A 220 -16.26 3.46 -9.88
N ALA A 221 -16.02 2.98 -8.66
CA ALA A 221 -16.00 3.82 -7.47
C ALA A 221 -14.81 4.78 -7.45
N THR A 222 -13.60 4.29 -7.75
CA THR A 222 -12.41 5.14 -7.79
C THR A 222 -12.49 6.19 -8.90
N SER A 223 -13.07 5.87 -10.06
CA SER A 223 -13.32 6.84 -11.14
C SER A 223 -14.26 7.97 -10.67
N GLN A 224 -15.37 7.64 -10.00
CA GLN A 224 -16.29 8.65 -9.47
C GLN A 224 -15.63 9.53 -8.39
N ILE A 225 -14.77 8.96 -7.56
CA ILE A 225 -13.97 9.72 -6.57
C ILE A 225 -13.03 10.68 -7.31
N ASP A 226 -12.31 10.20 -8.31
CA ASP A 226 -11.37 11.01 -9.09
C ASP A 226 -12.05 12.21 -9.76
N GLU A 227 -13.24 12.01 -10.30
CA GLU A 227 -13.97 13.04 -11.04
C GLU A 227 -14.59 14.13 -10.14
N LYS A 228 -14.98 13.76 -8.92
CA LYS A 228 -15.84 14.62 -8.08
C LYS A 228 -15.16 15.13 -6.81
N THR A 229 -13.98 14.59 -6.46
CA THR A 229 -13.27 15.06 -5.26
C THR A 229 -12.87 16.52 -5.38
N THR A 230 -13.13 17.28 -4.32
CA THR A 230 -12.57 18.63 -4.16
C THR A 230 -11.70 18.70 -2.92
N ILE A 231 -10.61 19.45 -3.03
CA ILE A 231 -9.63 19.64 -1.96
C ILE A 231 -9.40 21.15 -1.78
N THR A 232 -9.60 21.63 -0.56
CA THR A 232 -9.32 23.04 -0.20
C THR A 232 -8.22 23.05 0.86
N PRO A 233 -7.01 23.60 0.54
CA PRO A 233 -5.84 23.63 1.44
C PRO A 233 -6.03 24.44 2.71
#